data_da0f0946448d897831901d40e33f5c1d
#
_entry.id   da0f0946448d897831901d40e33f5c1d
#
_cell.length_a   1.000
_cell.length_b   1.000
_cell.length_c   1.000
_cell.angle_alpha   90.00
_cell.angle_beta   90.00
_cell.angle_gamma   90.00
#
_symmetry.space_group_name_H-M   'P 1'
#
loop_
_entity.id
_entity.type
_entity.pdbx_description
1 polymer ?
#
loop_
_entity_poly.entity_id
_entity_poly.type
_entity_poly.pdbx_seq_one_letter_code
_entity_poly.pdbx_strand_id
1 'polypeptide(L)'
;MTPLCKKDYINHIIQIIVLLLSIIPCVSFIVFKCNETPWAIFTAVYAMMLLSLLIEAVCWICQPHVLIWQYDSGIVIKRNIKIEYKEIERIYRKNYLTKKYRGNYYRDPYIGTIYIKLKSGKQYKIRNVTNPLDAVDVISRIKQQRKFR
;
A
#
# COMPACT_ATOMS: atom_id res chain seq x y z
N MET A 1 12.99 12.17 15.35
CA MET A 1 12.30 11.67 14.15
C MET A 1 10.81 11.59 14.42
N THR A 2 9.99 12.25 13.62
CA THR A 2 8.53 12.24 13.74
C THR A 2 7.92 11.36 12.65
N PRO A 3 6.94 10.50 12.99
CA PRO A 3 6.25 9.68 11.98
C PRO A 3 5.31 10.55 11.15
N LEU A 4 5.46 10.55 9.82
CA LEU A 4 4.58 11.28 8.90
C LEU A 4 3.46 10.42 8.35
N CYS A 5 3.74 9.15 8.05
CA CYS A 5 2.77 8.25 7.45
C CYS A 5 2.85 6.86 8.04
N LYS A 6 1.68 6.28 8.30
CA LYS A 6 1.52 4.90 8.73
C LYS A 6 0.99 4.05 7.58
N LYS A 7 1.16 2.73 7.66
CA LYS A 7 0.54 1.81 6.72
C LYS A 7 -0.95 1.64 7.03
N ASP A 8 -1.74 1.37 6.00
CA ASP A 8 -3.15 1.04 6.17
C ASP A 8 -3.32 -0.37 6.75
N TYR A 9 -4.12 -0.49 7.80
CA TYR A 9 -4.43 -1.76 8.46
C TYR A 9 -5.77 -2.35 8.06
N ILE A 10 -6.77 -1.49 7.81
CA ILE A 10 -8.17 -1.92 7.70
C ILE A 10 -8.35 -2.81 6.48
N ASN A 11 -7.91 -2.37 5.30
CA ASN A 11 -8.08 -3.13 4.07
C ASN A 11 -7.32 -4.46 4.10
N HIS A 12 -6.15 -4.48 4.73
CA HIS A 12 -5.34 -5.69 4.81
C HIS A 12 -5.85 -6.70 5.84
N ILE A 13 -6.44 -6.24 6.94
CA ILE A 13 -7.14 -7.12 7.88
C ILE A 13 -8.33 -7.79 7.18
N ILE A 14 -9.11 -7.04 6.41
CA ILE A 14 -10.22 -7.59 5.62
C ILE A 14 -9.71 -8.63 4.63
N GLN A 15 -8.61 -8.37 3.91
CA GLN A 15 -8.01 -9.33 2.99
C GLN A 15 -7.58 -10.61 3.69
N ILE A 16 -6.96 -10.52 4.87
CA ILE A 16 -6.56 -11.68 5.67
C ILE A 16 -7.78 -12.48 6.11
N ILE A 17 -8.85 -11.83 6.56
CA ILE A 17 -10.09 -12.50 6.95
C ILE A 17 -10.70 -13.23 5.75
N VAL A 18 -10.79 -12.59 4.58
CA VAL A 18 -11.29 -13.22 3.35
C VAL A 18 -10.42 -14.41 2.95
N LEU A 19 -9.09 -14.30 3.06
CA LEU A 19 -8.18 -15.40 2.81
C LEU A 19 -8.47 -16.58 3.74
N LEU A 20 -8.60 -16.36 5.03
CA LEU A 20 -8.87 -17.40 6.02
C LEU A 20 -10.22 -18.08 5.76
N LEU A 21 -11.27 -17.30 5.49
CA LEU A 21 -12.60 -17.85 5.19
C LEU A 21 -12.62 -18.65 3.88
N SER A 22 -11.76 -18.31 2.92
CA SER A 22 -11.72 -19.00 1.63
C SER A 22 -10.93 -20.32 1.65
N ILE A 23 -10.16 -20.58 2.70
CA ILE A 23 -9.48 -21.88 2.88
C ILE A 23 -10.49 -23.01 3.12
N ILE A 24 -11.57 -22.74 3.86
CA ILE A 24 -12.57 -23.76 4.21
C ILE A 24 -13.21 -24.41 2.97
N PRO A 25 -13.80 -23.66 2.01
CA PRO A 25 -14.35 -24.26 0.81
C PRO A 25 -13.27 -24.92 -0.07
N CYS A 26 -12.03 -24.41 -0.08
CA CYS A 26 -10.95 -25.02 -0.83
C CYS A 26 -10.62 -26.43 -0.33
N VAL A 27 -10.46 -26.60 0.98
CA VAL A 27 -10.22 -27.90 1.60
C VAL A 27 -11.39 -28.86 1.38
N SER A 28 -12.62 -28.41 1.60
CA SER A 28 -13.82 -29.21 1.38
C SER A 28 -13.91 -29.70 -0.07
N PHE A 29 -13.56 -28.85 -1.01
CA PHE A 29 -13.60 -29.15 -2.43
C PHE A 29 -12.56 -30.21 -2.82
N ILE A 30 -11.34 -30.10 -2.33
CA ILE A 30 -10.27 -31.07 -2.54
C ILE A 30 -10.67 -32.45 -1.98
N VAL A 31 -11.26 -32.48 -0.80
CA VAL A 31 -11.63 -33.73 -0.12
C VAL A 31 -12.77 -34.47 -0.83
N PHE A 32 -13.78 -33.74 -1.34
CA PHE A 32 -14.99 -34.37 -1.84
C PHE A 32 -15.07 -34.58 -3.35
N LYS A 33 -14.27 -33.89 -4.18
CA LYS A 33 -14.45 -33.87 -5.63
C LYS A 33 -13.18 -33.95 -6.48
N CYS A 34 -12.06 -34.40 -5.95
CA CYS A 34 -10.77 -34.40 -6.65
C CYS A 34 -10.69 -35.23 -7.96
N ASN A 35 -11.65 -36.14 -8.22
CA ASN A 35 -11.50 -37.12 -9.30
C ASN A 35 -12.13 -36.71 -10.64
N GLU A 36 -12.78 -35.55 -10.73
CA GLU A 36 -13.39 -35.07 -11.99
C GLU A 36 -12.57 -33.93 -12.61
N THR A 37 -12.15 -34.07 -13.87
CA THR A 37 -11.26 -33.14 -14.58
C THR A 37 -11.67 -31.67 -14.54
N PRO A 38 -12.94 -31.28 -14.72
CA PRO A 38 -13.35 -29.86 -14.63
C PRO A 38 -13.08 -29.25 -13.25
N TRP A 39 -13.23 -30.05 -12.22
CA TRP A 39 -13.04 -29.63 -10.83
C TRP A 39 -11.57 -29.48 -10.45
N ALA A 40 -10.69 -30.28 -11.04
CA ALA A 40 -9.25 -30.13 -10.86
C ALA A 40 -8.74 -28.80 -11.39
N ILE A 41 -9.22 -28.37 -12.58
CA ILE A 41 -8.85 -27.07 -13.16
C ILE A 41 -9.35 -25.92 -12.26
N PHE A 42 -10.61 -25.98 -11.82
CA PHE A 42 -11.17 -24.95 -10.93
C PHE A 42 -10.39 -24.85 -9.62
N THR A 43 -10.02 -25.97 -9.01
CA THR A 43 -9.23 -26.02 -7.78
C THR A 43 -7.85 -25.44 -8.00
N ALA A 44 -7.19 -25.72 -9.13
CA ALA A 44 -5.89 -25.17 -9.46
C ALA A 44 -5.91 -23.65 -9.60
N VAL A 45 -6.89 -23.09 -10.32
CA VAL A 45 -7.09 -21.64 -10.47
C VAL A 45 -7.33 -20.98 -9.12
N TYR A 46 -8.19 -21.58 -8.30
CA TYR A 46 -8.51 -21.06 -6.98
C TYR A 46 -7.30 -21.11 -6.03
N ALA A 47 -6.51 -22.17 -6.05
CA ALA A 47 -5.26 -22.28 -5.29
C ALA A 47 -4.24 -21.21 -5.70
N MET A 48 -4.13 -20.90 -7.00
CA MET A 48 -3.27 -19.81 -7.48
C MET A 48 -3.74 -18.44 -6.98
N MET A 49 -5.04 -18.19 -6.94
CA MET A 49 -5.59 -16.96 -6.37
C MET A 49 -5.29 -16.84 -4.88
N LEU A 50 -5.46 -17.92 -4.11
CA LEU A 50 -5.11 -17.95 -2.69
C LEU A 50 -3.63 -17.72 -2.45
N LEU A 51 -2.77 -18.32 -3.26
CA LEU A 51 -1.32 -18.11 -3.17
C LEU A 51 -0.95 -16.65 -3.42
N SER A 52 -1.54 -16.01 -4.41
CA SER A 52 -1.30 -14.58 -4.68
C SER A 52 -1.72 -13.69 -3.51
N LEU A 53 -2.86 -13.94 -2.91
CA LEU A 53 -3.33 -13.22 -1.71
C LEU A 53 -2.43 -13.46 -0.50
N LEU A 54 -1.93 -14.68 -0.33
CA LEU A 54 -0.99 -15.02 0.73
C LEU A 54 0.33 -14.24 0.58
N ILE A 55 0.88 -14.21 -0.63
CA ILE A 55 2.10 -13.45 -0.93
C ILE A 55 1.87 -11.96 -0.62
N GLU A 56 0.74 -11.40 -1.01
CA GLU A 56 0.41 -10.00 -0.74
C GLU A 56 0.30 -9.73 0.77
N ALA A 57 -0.34 -10.63 1.52
CA ALA A 57 -0.47 -10.54 2.97
C ALA A 57 0.91 -10.60 3.66
N VAL A 58 1.78 -11.52 3.25
CA VAL A 58 3.15 -11.64 3.79
C VAL A 58 3.95 -10.38 3.47
N CYS A 59 3.92 -9.90 2.24
CA CYS A 59 4.59 -8.65 1.84
C CYS A 59 4.11 -7.46 2.69
N TRP A 60 2.81 -7.41 3.01
CA TRP A 60 2.26 -6.36 3.85
C TRP A 60 2.71 -6.49 5.32
N ILE A 61 2.71 -7.69 5.88
CA ILE A 61 3.17 -7.95 7.26
C ILE A 61 4.64 -7.52 7.42
N CYS A 62 5.48 -7.82 6.43
CA CYS A 62 6.89 -7.45 6.43
C CYS A 62 7.15 -5.95 6.26
N GLN A 63 6.15 -5.15 5.85
CA GLN A 63 6.31 -3.70 5.75
C GLN A 63 6.33 -3.05 7.15
N PRO A 64 7.20 -2.05 7.38
CA PRO A 64 7.24 -1.34 8.65
C PRO A 64 5.93 -0.58 8.91
N HIS A 65 5.55 -0.47 10.20
CA HIS A 65 4.34 0.24 10.63
C HIS A 65 4.32 1.69 10.17
N VAL A 66 5.46 2.38 10.29
CA VAL A 66 5.63 3.75 9.77
C VAL A 66 6.41 3.70 8.48
N LEU A 67 5.81 4.21 7.42
CA LEU A 67 6.36 4.17 6.06
C LEU A 67 7.27 5.37 5.75
N ILE A 68 6.97 6.53 6.35
CA ILE A 68 7.75 7.75 6.17
C ILE A 68 8.01 8.37 7.53
N TRP A 69 9.28 8.60 7.83
CA TRP A 69 9.74 9.35 9.00
C TRP A 69 10.32 10.68 8.55
N GLN A 70 10.07 11.70 9.33
CA GLN A 70 10.69 13.01 9.16
C GLN A 70 11.91 13.12 10.08
N TYR A 71 12.99 13.71 9.58
CA TYR A 71 14.13 14.18 10.36
C TYR A 71 14.50 15.60 9.91
N ASP A 72 15.43 16.25 10.59
CA ASP A 72 15.70 17.68 10.40
C ASP A 72 16.03 18.09 8.96
N SER A 73 16.81 17.29 8.24
CA SER A 73 17.25 17.63 6.88
C SER A 73 16.48 16.90 5.77
N GLY A 74 15.55 15.99 6.10
CA GLY A 74 14.88 15.18 5.07
C GLY A 74 13.84 14.22 5.61
N ILE A 75 13.65 13.15 4.84
CA ILE A 75 12.74 12.06 5.15
C ILE A 75 13.44 10.71 5.05
N VAL A 76 12.97 9.74 5.83
CA VAL A 76 13.39 8.33 5.73
C VAL A 76 12.21 7.49 5.29
N ILE A 77 12.38 6.76 4.20
CA ILE A 77 11.37 5.87 3.65
C ILE A 77 11.67 4.43 4.08
N LYS A 78 10.68 3.73 4.61
CA LYS A 78 10.75 2.31 4.99
C LYS A 78 11.99 1.96 5.86
N ARG A 79 12.40 2.87 6.74
CA ARG A 79 13.56 2.80 7.65
C ARG A 79 14.96 2.87 7.00
N ASN A 80 15.10 2.63 5.70
CA ASN A 80 16.41 2.44 5.08
C ASN A 80 16.81 3.54 4.10
N ILE A 81 15.86 4.22 3.46
CA ILE A 81 16.12 5.15 2.38
C ILE A 81 16.03 6.57 2.93
N LYS A 82 17.17 7.22 3.13
CA LYS A 82 17.26 8.62 3.51
C LYS A 82 17.22 9.49 2.27
N ILE A 83 16.39 10.53 2.27
CA ILE A 83 16.24 11.49 1.17
C ILE A 83 16.23 12.89 1.78
N GLU A 84 17.15 13.74 1.35
CA GLU A 84 17.18 15.11 1.78
C GLU A 84 16.13 15.96 1.04
N TYR A 85 15.56 16.96 1.71
CA TYR A 85 14.55 17.83 1.09
C TYR A 85 15.04 18.54 -0.16
N LYS A 86 16.35 18.88 -0.23
CA LYS A 86 16.97 19.50 -1.40
C LYS A 86 16.99 18.63 -2.64
N GLU A 87 16.97 17.28 -2.46
CA GLU A 87 16.97 16.30 -3.55
C GLU A 87 15.57 16.06 -4.12
N ILE A 88 14.53 16.39 -3.35
CA ILE A 88 13.14 16.19 -3.78
C ILE A 88 12.79 17.22 -4.86
N GLU A 89 12.53 16.76 -6.09
CA GLU A 89 12.01 17.59 -7.16
C GLU A 89 10.53 17.87 -6.94
N ARG A 90 9.74 16.78 -6.83
CA ARG A 90 8.28 16.84 -6.69
C ARG A 90 7.76 15.72 -5.79
N ILE A 91 6.76 16.04 -4.98
CA ILE A 91 5.98 15.07 -4.23
C ILE A 91 4.51 15.22 -4.62
N TYR A 92 3.83 14.09 -4.84
CA TYR A 92 2.41 14.09 -5.15
C TYR A 92 1.75 12.79 -4.68
N ARG A 93 0.44 12.83 -4.57
CA ARG A 93 -0.36 11.68 -4.16
C ARG A 93 -1.27 11.19 -5.27
N LYS A 94 -1.63 9.91 -5.20
CA LYS A 94 -2.71 9.32 -5.95
C LYS A 94 -3.58 8.52 -4.98
N ASN A 95 -4.80 8.99 -4.76
CA ASN A 95 -5.75 8.29 -3.90
C ASN A 95 -6.36 7.11 -4.65
N TYR A 96 -6.74 6.06 -3.92
CA TYR A 96 -7.50 4.96 -4.49
C TYR A 96 -8.93 5.39 -4.79
N LEU A 97 -9.51 4.81 -5.84
CA LEU A 97 -10.93 4.93 -6.15
C LEU A 97 -11.66 3.91 -5.28
N THR A 98 -12.40 4.35 -4.29
CA THR A 98 -12.94 3.45 -3.27
C THR A 98 -14.37 3.03 -3.46
N LYS A 99 -15.22 3.82 -4.10
CA LYS A 99 -16.63 3.43 -4.29
C LYS A 99 -17.27 4.11 -5.51
N LYS A 100 -18.10 3.33 -6.22
CA LYS A 100 -19.07 3.85 -7.17
C LYS A 100 -20.40 4.00 -6.42
N TYR A 101 -20.75 5.23 -6.06
CA TYR A 101 -22.04 5.52 -5.48
C TYR A 101 -22.86 6.36 -6.47
N ARG A 102 -24.04 5.87 -6.86
CA ARG A 102 -24.92 6.53 -7.85
C ARG A 102 -24.22 6.95 -9.16
N GLY A 103 -23.29 6.12 -9.67
CA GLY A 103 -22.56 6.42 -10.91
C GLY A 103 -21.30 7.25 -10.74
N ASN A 104 -21.05 7.88 -9.59
CA ASN A 104 -19.85 8.67 -9.34
C ASN A 104 -18.78 7.86 -8.60
N TYR A 105 -17.52 8.05 -9.00
CA TYR A 105 -16.37 7.48 -8.32
C TYR A 105 -15.87 8.47 -7.28
N TYR A 106 -15.86 8.07 -6.01
CA TYR A 106 -15.23 8.83 -4.94
C TYR A 106 -13.82 8.32 -4.71
N ARG A 107 -12.87 9.26 -4.56
CA ARG A 107 -11.51 8.92 -4.14
C ARG A 107 -11.48 8.88 -2.62
N ASP A 108 -10.93 7.80 -2.07
CA ASP A 108 -10.70 7.73 -0.63
C ASP A 108 -9.67 8.79 -0.23
N PRO A 109 -10.04 9.78 0.60
CA PRO A 109 -9.10 10.79 1.06
C PRO A 109 -8.05 10.22 2.02
N TYR A 110 -8.38 9.11 2.67
CA TYR A 110 -7.59 8.55 3.77
C TYR A 110 -6.55 7.52 3.35
N ILE A 111 -6.69 6.90 2.17
CA ILE A 111 -5.79 5.86 1.69
C ILE A 111 -5.30 6.19 0.29
N GLY A 112 -4.01 5.99 0.06
CA GLY A 112 -3.45 6.26 -1.26
C GLY A 112 -2.00 5.84 -1.41
N THR A 113 -1.43 6.30 -2.51
CA THR A 113 -0.02 6.12 -2.84
C THR A 113 0.65 7.49 -2.87
N ILE A 114 1.80 7.59 -2.24
CA ILE A 114 2.67 8.76 -2.33
C ILE A 114 3.77 8.48 -3.36
N TYR A 115 4.01 9.44 -4.22
CA TYR A 115 5.11 9.44 -5.19
C TYR A 115 6.08 10.55 -4.83
N ILE A 116 7.36 10.22 -4.73
CA ILE A 116 8.45 11.15 -4.46
C ILE A 116 9.40 11.07 -5.62
N LYS A 117 9.47 12.14 -6.42
CA LYS A 117 10.40 12.26 -7.53
C LYS A 117 11.60 13.07 -7.09
N LEU A 118 12.79 12.54 -7.31
CA LEU A 118 14.06 13.21 -7.03
C LEU A 118 14.56 13.98 -8.26
N LYS A 119 15.38 15.00 -8.03
CA LYS A 119 16.07 15.75 -9.09
C LYS A 119 16.97 14.85 -9.96
N SER A 120 17.45 13.73 -9.41
CA SER A 120 18.20 12.70 -10.15
C SER A 120 17.36 11.90 -11.14
N GLY A 121 16.04 12.16 -11.25
CA GLY A 121 15.10 11.38 -12.04
C GLY A 121 14.55 10.13 -11.35
N LYS A 122 15.15 9.70 -10.24
CA LYS A 122 14.67 8.53 -9.48
C LYS A 122 13.33 8.82 -8.83
N GLN A 123 12.42 7.83 -8.88
CA GLN A 123 11.10 7.95 -8.31
C GLN A 123 10.84 6.84 -7.29
N TYR A 124 10.36 7.22 -6.11
CA TYR A 124 9.91 6.31 -5.09
C TYR A 124 8.40 6.27 -5.03
N LYS A 125 7.85 5.06 -4.96
CA LYS A 125 6.42 4.79 -4.86
C LYS A 125 6.12 4.10 -3.53
N ILE A 126 5.32 4.74 -2.68
CA ILE A 126 4.93 4.24 -1.36
C ILE A 126 3.43 4.00 -1.40
N ARG A 127 3.05 2.72 -1.42
CA ARG A 127 1.65 2.27 -1.51
C ARG A 127 1.05 2.09 -0.11
N ASN A 128 -0.28 2.08 -0.05
CA ASN A 128 -1.07 1.75 1.14
C ASN A 128 -0.74 2.65 2.34
N VAL A 129 -0.70 3.94 2.07
CA VAL A 129 -0.40 4.98 3.05
C VAL A 129 -1.71 5.55 3.57
N THR A 130 -1.85 5.65 4.90
CA THR A 130 -2.94 6.40 5.53
C THR A 130 -2.65 7.89 5.49
N ASN A 131 -3.67 8.70 5.26
CA ASN A 131 -3.61 10.17 5.20
C ASN A 131 -2.48 10.70 4.29
N PRO A 132 -2.43 10.28 3.02
CA PRO A 132 -1.36 10.69 2.11
C PRO A 132 -1.36 12.20 1.84
N LEU A 133 -2.49 12.90 2.07
CA LEU A 133 -2.61 14.34 1.92
C LEU A 133 -1.73 15.06 2.94
N ASP A 134 -1.92 14.74 4.21
CA ASP A 134 -1.22 15.41 5.31
C ASP A 134 0.29 15.30 5.15
N ALA A 135 0.77 14.11 4.76
CA ALA A 135 2.19 13.90 4.54
C ALA A 135 2.75 14.70 3.36
N VAL A 136 2.01 14.76 2.25
CA VAL A 136 2.41 15.56 1.08
C VAL A 136 2.45 17.04 1.44
N ASP A 137 1.45 17.53 2.17
CA ASP A 137 1.37 18.94 2.56
C ASP A 137 2.48 19.32 3.54
N VAL A 138 2.76 18.49 4.56
CA VAL A 138 3.85 18.73 5.51
C VAL A 138 5.19 18.79 4.78
N ILE A 139 5.51 17.79 3.94
CA ILE A 139 6.79 17.75 3.22
C ILE A 139 6.90 18.93 2.24
N SER A 140 5.81 19.30 1.59
CA SER A 140 5.78 20.43 0.64
C SER A 140 6.02 21.77 1.35
N ARG A 141 5.39 22.01 2.51
CA ARG A 141 5.58 23.22 3.33
C ARG A 141 7.02 23.35 3.81
N ILE A 142 7.60 22.27 4.35
CA ILE A 142 8.98 22.29 4.83
C ILE A 142 9.96 22.55 3.69
N LYS A 143 9.72 21.95 2.51
CA LYS A 143 10.54 22.19 1.32
C LYS A 143 10.47 23.67 0.89
N GLN A 144 9.29 24.28 0.93
CA GLN A 144 9.12 25.70 0.61
C GLN A 144 9.85 26.60 1.62
N GLN A 145 9.66 26.38 2.91
CA GLN A 145 10.31 27.17 3.96
C GLN A 145 11.85 27.16 3.86
N ARG A 146 12.43 26.02 3.45
CA ARG A 146 13.89 25.91 3.28
C ARG A 146 14.43 26.49 1.96
N LYS A 147 13.57 26.80 1.00
CA LYS A 147 13.97 27.48 -0.24
C LYS A 147 14.21 28.98 -0.01
N PHE A 148 13.63 29.54 1.05
CA PHE A 148 13.73 30.96 1.42
C PHE A 148 14.74 31.27 2.53
N ARG A 149 15.46 30.25 2.99
CA ARG A 149 16.64 30.41 3.86
C ARG A 149 17.91 30.06 3.07
#